data_a0369b982b9b1f456f47d11c895c1b05
#
_entry.id   a0369b982b9b1f456f47d11c895c1b05
#
_cell.length_a   1.000
_cell.length_b   1.000
_cell.length_c   1.000
_cell.angle_alpha   90.00
_cell.angle_beta   90.00
_cell.angle_gamma   90.00
#
_symmetry.space_group_name_H-M   'P 1'
#
loop_
_entity.id
_entity.type
_entity.pdbx_description
1 polymer ?
#
loop_
_entity_poly.entity_id
_entity_poly.type
_entity_poly.pdbx_seq_one_letter_code
_entity_poly.pdbx_strand_id
1 'polypeptide(L)'
;MIPKIKKVNLSTQLVDTMTTLIEDGSWKLGDKLPNEVELAASFEVSRNVMRESMKILENFGILESKTGIGTFISQTALSAIHNMRFFDELKNNTTVEMIMETRII
;
A
#
# COMPACT_ATOMS: atom_id res chain seq x y z
N MET A 1 0.09 31.29 10.17
CA MET A 1 0.52 29.99 9.79
C MET A 1 -0.01 29.55 8.43
N ILE A 2 0.81 28.97 7.68
CA ILE A 2 0.43 28.57 6.34
C ILE A 2 -0.08 27.15 6.32
N PRO A 3 -1.25 26.96 5.83
CA PRO A 3 -1.78 25.60 5.79
C PRO A 3 -0.98 24.76 4.84
N LYS A 4 -0.81 23.53 5.22
CA LYS A 4 -0.11 22.62 4.39
C LYS A 4 -0.94 22.19 3.25
N ILE A 5 -0.34 22.19 2.10
CA ILE A 5 -1.04 21.69 0.95
C ILE A 5 -0.87 20.22 0.92
N LYS A 6 -1.98 19.52 0.83
CA LYS A 6 -1.92 18.10 0.76
C LYS A 6 -1.44 17.71 -0.59
N LYS A 7 -0.26 17.21 -0.63
CA LYS A 7 0.25 16.71 -1.87
C LYS A 7 -0.03 15.27 -1.94
N VAL A 8 -0.49 14.83 -3.07
CA VAL A 8 -0.69 13.43 -3.25
C VAL A 8 0.66 12.83 -3.49
N ASN A 9 1.06 11.97 -2.60
CA ASN A 9 2.34 11.32 -2.65
C ASN A 9 2.32 10.23 -3.72
N LEU A 10 3.29 10.24 -4.63
CA LEU A 10 3.32 9.24 -5.69
C LEU A 10 3.41 7.83 -5.15
N SER A 11 4.16 7.64 -4.08
CA SER A 11 4.26 6.33 -3.49
C SER A 11 2.92 5.83 -3.01
N THR A 12 2.13 6.71 -2.41
CA THR A 12 0.82 6.35 -1.92
C THR A 12 -0.12 6.02 -3.07
N GLN A 13 -0.05 6.80 -4.14
CA GLN A 13 -0.86 6.52 -5.31
C GLN A 13 -0.50 5.17 -5.90
N LEU A 14 0.78 4.88 -5.92
CA LEU A 14 1.25 3.63 -6.47
C LEU A 14 0.80 2.45 -5.62
N VAL A 15 0.87 2.60 -4.30
CA VAL A 15 0.38 1.58 -3.40
C VAL A 15 -1.09 1.31 -3.67
N ASP A 16 -1.86 2.36 -3.84
CA ASP A 16 -3.28 2.24 -4.10
C ASP A 16 -3.54 1.51 -5.41
N THR A 17 -2.79 1.86 -6.44
CA THR A 17 -2.94 1.21 -7.73
C THR A 17 -2.59 -0.27 -7.64
N MET A 18 -1.50 -0.58 -6.97
CA MET A 18 -1.06 -1.97 -6.87
C MET A 18 -2.05 -2.81 -6.07
N THR A 19 -2.60 -2.24 -4.99
CA THR A 19 -3.59 -2.99 -4.23
C THR A 19 -4.86 -3.22 -5.04
N THR A 20 -5.23 -2.26 -5.86
CA THR A 20 -6.39 -2.42 -6.72
C THR A 20 -6.17 -3.55 -7.71
N LEU A 21 -4.97 -3.66 -8.26
CA LEU A 21 -4.67 -4.75 -9.19
C LEU A 21 -4.77 -6.11 -8.52
N ILE A 22 -4.42 -6.18 -7.26
CA ILE A 22 -4.54 -7.42 -6.52
C ILE A 22 -6.01 -7.71 -6.23
N GLU A 23 -6.74 -6.70 -5.84
CA GLU A 23 -8.13 -6.86 -5.48
C GLU A 23 -9.01 -7.25 -6.66
N ASP A 24 -8.72 -6.70 -7.83
CA ASP A 24 -9.55 -6.99 -8.97
C ASP A 24 -9.12 -8.26 -9.72
N GLY A 25 -8.09 -8.91 -9.22
CA GLY A 25 -7.66 -10.18 -9.80
C GLY A 25 -6.69 -10.08 -10.95
N SER A 26 -6.29 -8.87 -11.32
CA SER A 26 -5.29 -8.71 -12.37
C SER A 26 -3.97 -9.30 -11.94
N TRP A 27 -3.62 -9.08 -10.69
CA TRP A 27 -2.44 -9.69 -10.07
C TRP A 27 -2.95 -10.75 -9.10
N LYS A 28 -2.45 -11.96 -9.25
CA LYS A 28 -2.97 -13.06 -8.47
C LYS A 28 -2.15 -13.36 -7.24
N LEU A 29 -2.82 -13.88 -6.23
CA LEU A 29 -2.13 -14.24 -5.01
C LEU A 29 -1.07 -15.28 -5.32
N GLY A 30 0.10 -15.08 -4.76
CA GLY A 30 1.21 -15.99 -4.98
C GLY A 30 2.05 -15.68 -6.20
N ASP A 31 1.61 -14.75 -7.04
CA ASP A 31 2.36 -14.40 -8.24
C ASP A 31 3.67 -13.73 -7.89
N LYS A 32 4.68 -14.02 -8.69
CA LYS A 32 5.95 -13.35 -8.55
C LYS A 32 5.90 -12.07 -9.36
N LEU A 33 6.33 -10.98 -8.77
CA LEU A 33 6.35 -9.70 -9.46
C LEU A 33 7.62 -9.54 -10.27
N PRO A 34 7.58 -8.72 -11.31
CA PRO A 34 8.81 -8.32 -11.99
C PRO A 34 9.70 -7.59 -11.01
N ASN A 35 10.95 -7.46 -11.35
CA ASN A 35 11.85 -6.79 -10.42
C ASN A 35 11.53 -5.30 -10.35
N GLU A 36 12.15 -4.67 -9.36
CA GLU A 36 11.90 -3.27 -9.07
C GLU A 36 12.10 -2.35 -10.27
N VAL A 37 13.15 -2.60 -11.01
CA VAL A 37 13.46 -1.77 -12.17
C VAL A 37 12.39 -1.91 -13.24
N GLU A 38 11.98 -3.14 -13.49
CA GLU A 38 10.95 -3.39 -14.50
C GLU A 38 9.61 -2.81 -14.07
N LEU A 39 9.27 -2.96 -12.81
CA LEU A 39 8.02 -2.41 -12.31
C LEU A 39 8.01 -0.90 -12.39
N ALA A 40 9.13 -0.29 -12.02
CA ALA A 40 9.21 1.17 -12.07
C ALA A 40 9.00 1.66 -13.49
N ALA A 41 9.60 0.98 -14.44
CA ALA A 41 9.45 1.36 -15.84
C ALA A 41 8.01 1.19 -16.30
N SER A 42 7.38 0.11 -15.90
CA SER A 42 6.00 -0.16 -16.28
C SER A 42 5.04 0.89 -15.76
N PHE A 43 5.24 1.33 -14.53
CA PHE A 43 4.37 2.33 -13.95
C PHE A 43 4.84 3.75 -14.23
N GLU A 44 5.96 3.87 -14.93
CA GLU A 44 6.51 5.18 -15.28
C GLU A 44 6.78 6.04 -14.05
N VAL A 45 7.40 5.42 -13.07
CA VAL A 45 7.81 6.13 -11.86
C VAL A 45 9.28 5.89 -11.61
N SER A 46 9.86 6.67 -10.73
CA SER A 46 11.27 6.48 -10.40
C SER A 46 11.46 5.22 -9.59
N ARG A 47 12.68 4.71 -9.59
CA ARG A 47 12.97 3.52 -8.82
C ARG A 47 12.80 3.78 -7.33
N ASN A 48 13.09 5.00 -6.89
CA ASN A 48 12.89 5.33 -5.49
C ASN A 48 11.44 5.27 -5.08
N VAL A 49 10.57 5.79 -5.92
CA VAL A 49 9.14 5.75 -5.65
C VAL A 49 8.64 4.31 -5.62
N MET A 50 9.11 3.51 -6.57
CA MET A 50 8.71 2.11 -6.62
C MET A 50 9.20 1.37 -5.38
N ARG A 51 10.45 1.60 -4.99
CA ARG A 51 11.00 0.93 -3.82
C ARG A 51 10.23 1.29 -2.55
N GLU A 52 9.91 2.56 -2.42
CA GLU A 52 9.16 3.02 -1.27
C GLU A 52 7.79 2.37 -1.21
N SER A 53 7.12 2.31 -2.37
CA SER A 53 5.80 1.69 -2.43
C SER A 53 5.86 0.21 -2.09
N MET A 54 6.85 -0.49 -2.63
CA MET A 54 6.98 -1.91 -2.35
C MET A 54 7.28 -2.15 -0.88
N LYS A 55 8.06 -1.28 -0.27
CA LYS A 55 8.33 -1.41 1.13
C LYS A 55 7.09 -1.27 1.97
N ILE A 56 6.24 -0.33 1.61
CA ILE A 56 4.99 -0.16 2.31
C ILE A 56 4.16 -1.43 2.22
N LEU A 57 4.05 -1.98 1.01
CA LEU A 57 3.28 -3.19 0.82
C LEU A 57 3.87 -4.38 1.56
N GLU A 58 5.19 -4.45 1.62
CA GLU A 58 5.84 -5.51 2.37
C GLU A 58 5.59 -5.38 3.86
N ASN A 59 5.63 -4.16 4.35
CA ASN A 59 5.41 -3.92 5.77
C ASN A 59 4.03 -4.34 6.22
N PHE A 60 3.05 -4.23 5.34
CA PHE A 60 1.70 -4.65 5.67
C PHE A 60 1.43 -6.11 5.35
N GLY A 61 2.41 -6.79 4.81
CA GLY A 61 2.23 -8.21 4.51
C GLY A 61 1.50 -8.48 3.21
N ILE A 62 1.36 -7.45 2.37
CA ILE A 62 0.72 -7.63 1.07
C ILE A 62 1.69 -8.26 0.09
N LEU A 63 2.96 -7.88 0.18
CA LEU A 63 4.02 -8.49 -0.62
C LEU A 63 4.97 -9.23 0.29
N GLU A 64 5.59 -10.26 -0.24
CA GLU A 64 6.61 -11.02 0.47
C GLU A 64 7.88 -11.06 -0.35
N SER A 65 8.97 -10.66 0.27
CA SER A 65 10.26 -10.68 -0.39
C SER A 65 11.00 -11.93 0.03
N LYS A 66 11.47 -12.68 -0.94
CA LYS A 66 12.24 -13.89 -0.65
C LYS A 66 13.62 -13.69 -1.21
N THR A 67 14.59 -13.66 -0.32
CA THR A 67 15.96 -13.37 -0.67
C THR A 67 16.47 -14.29 -1.77
N GLY A 68 17.02 -13.69 -2.80
CA GLY A 68 17.57 -14.45 -3.90
C GLY A 68 16.56 -15.01 -4.86
N ILE A 69 15.27 -14.87 -4.56
CA ILE A 69 14.22 -15.42 -5.41
C ILE A 69 13.38 -14.32 -6.02
N GLY A 70 12.94 -13.38 -5.21
CA GLY A 70 12.14 -12.27 -5.72
C GLY A 70 11.05 -11.87 -4.76
N THR A 71 10.15 -11.05 -5.27
CA THR A 71 9.02 -10.55 -4.49
C THR A 71 7.74 -11.16 -5.01
N PHE A 72 6.92 -11.60 -4.11
CA PHE A 72 5.69 -12.30 -4.45
C PHE A 72 4.49 -11.64 -3.80
N ILE A 73 3.33 -11.79 -4.42
CA ILE A 73 2.10 -11.34 -3.81
C ILE A 73 1.70 -12.37 -2.77
N SER A 74 1.54 -11.92 -1.55
CA SER A 74 1.24 -12.81 -0.43
C SER A 74 -0.07 -13.55 -0.64
N GLN A 75 -0.15 -14.78 -0.14
CA GLN A 75 -1.39 -15.51 -0.20
C GLN A 75 -2.46 -14.87 0.67
N THR A 76 -2.04 -14.08 1.66
CA THR A 76 -2.98 -13.39 2.53
C THR A 76 -3.08 -11.91 2.16
N ALA A 77 -2.74 -11.58 0.92
CA ALA A 77 -2.71 -10.18 0.51
C ALA A 77 -4.05 -9.48 0.67
N LEU A 78 -5.14 -10.17 0.38
CA LEU A 78 -6.45 -9.51 0.45
C LEU A 78 -6.81 -9.08 1.86
N SER A 79 -6.56 -9.91 2.85
CA SER A 79 -6.83 -9.50 4.22
C SER A 79 -5.82 -8.46 4.67
N ALA A 80 -4.59 -8.53 4.16
CA ALA A 80 -3.59 -7.53 4.50
C ALA A 80 -3.98 -6.16 3.94
N ILE A 81 -4.53 -6.14 2.74
CA ILE A 81 -4.99 -4.89 2.13
C ILE A 81 -6.13 -4.32 2.95
N HIS A 82 -7.05 -5.19 3.36
CA HIS A 82 -8.17 -4.75 4.17
C HIS A 82 -7.67 -4.11 5.47
N ASN A 83 -6.73 -4.76 6.12
CA ASN A 83 -6.17 -4.23 7.37
C ASN A 83 -5.46 -2.91 7.14
N MET A 84 -4.75 -2.79 6.05
CA MET A 84 -4.06 -1.56 5.75
C MET A 84 -5.03 -0.41 5.57
N ARG A 85 -6.12 -0.66 4.87
CA ARG A 85 -7.11 0.38 4.64
C ARG A 85 -7.85 0.77 5.90
N PHE A 86 -8.11 -0.22 6.74
CA PHE A 86 -8.75 0.04 8.00
C PHE A 86 -7.86 0.92 8.86
N PHE A 87 -6.57 0.64 8.85
CA PHE A 87 -5.61 1.40 9.61
C PHE A 87 -5.56 2.84 9.10
N ASP A 88 -5.58 3.02 7.79
CA ASP A 88 -5.58 4.35 7.20
C ASP A 88 -6.82 5.12 7.58
N GLU A 89 -7.96 4.48 7.59
CA GLU A 89 -9.19 5.10 7.97
C GLU A 89 -9.15 5.57 9.40
N LEU A 90 -8.62 4.75 10.27
CA LEU A 90 -8.49 5.11 11.66
C LEU A 90 -7.60 6.34 11.82
N LYS A 91 -6.51 6.36 11.10
CA LYS A 91 -5.60 7.48 11.17
C LYS A 91 -6.25 8.76 10.69
N ASN A 92 -6.94 8.68 9.58
CA ASN A 92 -7.55 9.85 9.00
C ASN A 92 -8.69 10.39 9.84
N ASN A 93 -9.35 9.51 10.57
CA ASN A 93 -10.50 9.90 11.37
C ASN A 93 -10.23 9.94 12.85
N THR A 94 -8.99 9.92 13.21
CA THR A 94 -8.62 9.85 14.62
C THR A 94 -9.33 10.84 15.49
N THR A 95 -9.28 12.07 15.09
CA THR A 95 -9.88 13.11 15.90
C THR A 95 -11.38 12.91 16.05
N VAL A 96 -12.01 12.64 14.96
CA VAL A 96 -13.43 12.45 14.98
C VAL A 96 -13.81 11.22 15.78
N GLU A 97 -13.04 10.19 15.61
CA GLU A 97 -13.28 8.98 16.33
C GLU A 97 -13.21 9.16 17.80
N MET A 98 -12.19 9.82 18.25
CA MET A 98 -12.04 10.02 19.65
C MET A 98 -13.17 10.80 20.22
N ILE A 99 -13.61 11.79 19.50
CA ILE A 99 -14.72 12.57 19.96
C ILE A 99 -15.97 11.74 20.06
N MET A 100 -16.18 10.92 19.08
CA MET A 100 -17.35 10.09 19.08
C MET A 100 -17.35 9.10 20.17
N GLU A 101 -16.24 8.48 20.40
CA GLU A 101 -16.15 7.54 21.46
C GLU A 101 -16.45 8.13 22.78
N THR A 102 -15.94 9.29 23.00
CA THR A 102 -16.18 9.97 24.22
C THR A 102 -17.65 10.17 24.43
N ARG A 103 -18.32 10.50 23.36
CA ARG A 103 -19.70 10.79 23.46
C ARG A 103 -20.55 9.60 23.75
N ILE A 104 -20.18 8.51 23.19
CA ILE A 104 -20.97 7.32 23.29
C ILE A 104 -21.10 6.85 24.69
N ILE A 105 -20.12 7.04 25.46
CA ILE A 105 -20.19 6.62 26.81
C ILE A 105 -21.03 7.54 27.65
#